data_278df4f0a9e572a5ba210a5002d4c904
#
_entry.id   278df4f0a9e572a5ba210a5002d4c904
#
_cell.length_a   1.000
_cell.length_b   1.000
_cell.length_c   1.000
_cell.angle_alpha   90.00
_cell.angle_beta   90.00
_cell.angle_gamma   90.00
#
_symmetry.space_group_name_H-M   'P 1'
#
loop_
_entity.id
_entity.type
_entity.pdbx_description
1 polymer ?
#
loop_
_entity_poly.entity_id
_entity_poly.type
_entity_poly.pdbx_seq_one_letter_code
_entity_poly.pdbx_strand_id
1 'polypeptide(L)'
;MIQGGDPTGTGRGGQSAWGGRFDDEINPSSEVYRRGYKVGTVAMANAGPNTNGSQFFIMHSDYGLPPSYTIFGRVTEGQDVVNAIATSETDRNDKPVSEVKMEKVTIE
;
A
#
# COMPACT_ATOMS: atom_id res chain seq x y z
N MET A 1 1.16 -8.71 -1.65
CA MET A 1 1.31 -7.25 -1.74
C MET A 1 2.64 -6.79 -1.21
N ILE A 2 3.08 -5.62 -1.58
CA ILE A 2 4.20 -4.95 -0.94
C ILE A 2 3.69 -3.71 -0.23
N GLN A 3 4.29 -3.37 0.91
CA GLN A 3 3.88 -2.24 1.74
C GLN A 3 5.08 -1.34 2.01
N GLY A 4 4.88 -0.05 1.88
CA GLY A 4 5.92 0.95 2.09
C GLY A 4 5.35 2.25 2.65
N GLY A 5 6.16 3.31 2.64
CA GLY A 5 5.75 4.62 3.11
C GLY A 5 5.98 4.88 4.60
N ASP A 6 6.68 3.98 5.29
CA ASP A 6 7.06 4.16 6.69
C ASP A 6 8.52 4.62 6.76
N PRO A 7 8.79 5.88 7.14
CA PRO A 7 10.17 6.37 7.23
C PRO A 7 11.00 5.68 8.32
N THR A 8 10.36 5.04 9.29
CA THR A 8 11.07 4.30 10.35
C THR A 8 11.43 2.88 9.93
N GLY A 9 10.82 2.35 8.86
CA GLY A 9 11.06 1.00 8.39
C GLY A 9 10.58 -0.11 9.32
N THR A 10 9.74 0.20 10.30
CA THR A 10 9.26 -0.76 11.31
C THR A 10 7.88 -1.32 11.01
N GLY A 11 7.14 -0.71 10.08
CA GLY A 11 5.73 -1.00 9.82
C GLY A 11 4.77 -0.25 10.73
N ARG A 12 5.28 0.60 11.63
CA ARG A 12 4.46 1.31 12.63
C ARG A 12 4.56 2.84 12.54
N GLY A 13 5.43 3.35 11.69
CA GLY A 13 5.68 4.78 11.58
C GLY A 13 4.93 5.43 10.44
N GLY A 14 5.21 6.71 10.27
CA GLY A 14 4.63 7.53 9.23
C GLY A 14 3.41 8.32 9.69
N GLN A 15 3.16 9.40 8.97
CA GLN A 15 2.00 10.27 9.22
C GLN A 15 1.64 10.98 7.93
N SER A 16 0.42 11.52 7.84
CA SER A 16 -0.02 12.26 6.67
C SER A 16 0.76 13.58 6.50
N ALA A 17 0.66 14.16 5.30
CA ALA A 17 1.26 15.46 5.00
C ALA A 17 0.70 16.59 5.88
N TRP A 18 -0.51 16.40 6.41
CA TRP A 18 -1.15 17.36 7.32
C TRP A 18 -0.77 17.11 8.79
N GLY A 19 0.03 16.07 9.05
CA GLY A 19 0.27 15.56 10.40
C GLY A 19 -0.87 14.65 10.87
N GLY A 20 -0.51 13.57 11.60
CA GLY A 20 -1.49 12.64 12.11
C GLY A 20 -2.16 11.79 11.02
N ARG A 21 -3.43 11.53 11.20
CA ARG A 21 -4.23 10.60 10.38
C ARG A 21 -5.28 11.34 9.57
N PHE A 22 -5.77 10.70 8.51
CA PHE A 22 -6.90 11.23 7.73
C PHE A 22 -7.92 10.14 7.43
N ASP A 23 -9.14 10.58 7.09
CA ASP A 23 -10.29 9.71 6.92
C ASP A 23 -10.23 8.88 5.65
N ASP A 24 -10.91 7.75 5.67
CA ASP A 24 -11.09 6.90 4.51
C ASP A 24 -11.97 7.59 3.47
N GLU A 25 -11.71 7.28 2.19
CA GLU A 25 -12.53 7.67 1.07
C GLU A 25 -12.97 6.40 0.33
N ILE A 26 -13.98 5.73 0.88
CA ILE A 26 -14.45 4.43 0.40
C ILE A 26 -15.94 4.51 0.08
N ASN A 27 -16.29 4.18 -1.16
CA ASN A 27 -17.67 3.94 -1.56
C ASN A 27 -17.78 2.49 -2.06
N PRO A 28 -18.26 1.56 -1.22
CA PRO A 28 -18.32 0.14 -1.60
C PRO A 28 -19.17 -0.15 -2.83
N SER A 29 -20.10 0.75 -3.18
CA SER A 29 -20.96 0.60 -4.35
C SER A 29 -20.32 1.10 -5.64
N SER A 30 -19.19 1.79 -5.57
CA SER A 30 -18.49 2.28 -6.76
C SER A 30 -17.81 1.14 -7.51
N GLU A 31 -17.58 1.35 -8.81
CA GLU A 31 -16.93 0.37 -9.65
C GLU A 31 -15.52 0.00 -9.14
N VAL A 32 -14.78 1.00 -8.64
CA VAL A 32 -13.43 0.79 -8.11
C VAL A 32 -13.44 -0.27 -7.00
N TYR A 33 -14.35 -0.14 -6.04
CA TYR A 33 -14.42 -1.06 -4.90
C TYR A 33 -15.13 -2.37 -5.25
N ARG A 34 -16.07 -2.37 -6.19
CA ARG A 34 -16.68 -3.61 -6.70
C ARG A 34 -15.66 -4.46 -7.46
N ARG A 35 -14.72 -3.85 -8.16
CA ARG A 35 -13.62 -4.56 -8.80
C ARG A 35 -12.73 -5.24 -7.76
N GLY A 36 -12.59 -4.63 -6.58
CA GLY A 36 -11.77 -5.14 -5.50
C GLY A 36 -10.27 -4.89 -5.68
N TYR A 37 -9.49 -5.59 -4.87
CA TYR A 37 -8.04 -5.39 -4.79
C TYR A 37 -7.33 -6.35 -5.74
N LYS A 38 -7.29 -5.98 -7.01
CA LYS A 38 -6.64 -6.73 -8.08
C LYS A 38 -5.17 -6.37 -8.20
N VAL A 39 -4.43 -7.14 -8.97
CA VAL A 39 -3.02 -6.85 -9.30
C VAL A 39 -2.87 -5.39 -9.73
N GLY A 40 -1.90 -4.69 -9.14
CA GLY A 40 -1.59 -3.31 -9.46
C GLY A 40 -2.40 -2.27 -8.70
N THR A 41 -3.38 -2.66 -7.90
CA THR A 41 -4.11 -1.72 -7.03
C THR A 41 -3.17 -1.10 -6.00
N VAL A 42 -3.23 0.22 -5.84
CA VAL A 42 -2.50 0.97 -4.82
C VAL A 42 -3.49 1.52 -3.83
N ALA A 43 -3.32 1.21 -2.56
CA ALA A 43 -4.24 1.60 -1.51
C ALA A 43 -3.50 1.98 -0.23
N MET A 44 -4.18 2.74 0.65
CA MET A 44 -3.60 3.11 1.95
C MET A 44 -3.65 1.94 2.92
N ALA A 45 -2.53 1.67 3.57
CA ALA A 45 -2.50 0.81 4.76
C ALA A 45 -3.08 1.60 5.94
N ASN A 46 -3.70 0.89 6.89
CA ASN A 46 -4.28 1.54 8.05
C ASN A 46 -4.29 0.60 9.28
N ALA A 47 -4.66 1.14 10.41
CA ALA A 47 -4.82 0.42 11.68
C ALA A 47 -6.28 0.43 12.15
N GLY A 48 -7.23 0.43 11.22
CA GLY A 48 -8.67 0.50 11.46
C GLY A 48 -9.28 1.68 10.70
N PRO A 49 -10.59 1.91 10.83
CA PRO A 49 -11.27 2.99 10.13
C PRO A 49 -10.65 4.37 10.40
N ASN A 50 -10.49 5.16 9.34
CA ASN A 50 -10.05 6.55 9.43
C ASN A 50 -8.68 6.73 10.11
N THR A 51 -7.75 5.82 9.82
CA THR A 51 -6.39 5.87 10.41
C THR A 51 -5.29 5.91 9.35
N ASN A 52 -5.56 6.52 8.20
CA ASN A 52 -4.59 6.65 7.13
C ASN A 52 -3.46 7.60 7.52
N GLY A 53 -2.23 7.20 7.27
CA GLY A 53 -1.04 8.01 7.51
C GLY A 53 -0.25 8.18 6.21
N SER A 54 0.94 7.59 6.15
CA SER A 54 1.78 7.61 4.95
C SER A 54 2.01 6.21 4.37
N GLN A 55 1.68 5.16 5.09
CA GLN A 55 1.90 3.79 4.60
C GLN A 55 0.87 3.42 3.54
N PHE A 56 1.33 2.72 2.52
CA PHE A 56 0.50 2.25 1.42
C PHE A 56 0.96 0.86 0.99
N PHE A 57 0.12 0.18 0.21
CA PHE A 57 0.50 -1.11 -0.36
C PHE A 57 0.12 -1.19 -1.83
N ILE A 58 0.81 -2.08 -2.52
CA ILE A 58 0.58 -2.37 -3.94
C ILE A 58 0.34 -3.86 -4.07
N MET A 59 -0.75 -4.24 -4.72
CA MET A 59 -1.11 -5.64 -4.91
C MET A 59 -0.23 -6.29 -5.97
N HIS A 60 0.36 -7.45 -5.66
CA HIS A 60 1.08 -8.26 -6.65
C HIS A 60 0.25 -9.43 -7.16
N SER A 61 -0.86 -9.72 -6.51
CA SER A 61 -1.84 -10.73 -6.93
C SER A 61 -3.23 -10.28 -6.50
N ASP A 62 -4.26 -10.88 -7.12
CA ASP A 62 -5.63 -10.63 -6.72
C ASP A 62 -5.89 -11.24 -5.34
N TYR A 63 -6.54 -10.50 -4.48
CA TYR A 63 -6.91 -10.98 -3.16
C TYR A 63 -8.22 -10.34 -2.70
N GLY A 64 -9.07 -11.15 -2.08
CA GLY A 64 -10.40 -10.72 -1.62
C GLY A 64 -10.38 -9.95 -0.32
N LEU A 65 -9.72 -8.80 -0.29
CA LEU A 65 -9.77 -7.93 0.87
C LEU A 65 -11.14 -7.27 1.01
N PRO A 66 -11.61 -7.03 2.24
CA PRO A 66 -12.81 -6.21 2.46
C PRO A 66 -12.54 -4.77 2.02
N PRO A 67 -13.58 -3.98 1.67
CA PRO A 67 -13.41 -2.58 1.23
C PRO A 67 -13.12 -1.66 2.43
N SER A 68 -12.02 -1.92 3.10
CA SER A 68 -11.57 -1.21 4.31
C SER A 68 -10.32 -0.37 4.08
N TYR A 69 -9.79 -0.36 2.86
CA TYR A 69 -8.54 0.33 2.51
C TYR A 69 -8.80 1.28 1.35
N THR A 70 -8.52 2.56 1.56
CA THR A 70 -8.75 3.59 0.55
C THR A 70 -7.87 3.36 -0.67
N ILE A 71 -8.49 3.08 -1.82
CA ILE A 71 -7.82 2.90 -3.11
C ILE A 71 -7.59 4.28 -3.71
N PHE A 72 -6.34 4.59 -4.06
CA PHE A 72 -6.01 5.89 -4.64
C PHE A 72 -5.20 5.82 -5.92
N GLY A 73 -4.85 4.64 -6.38
CA GLY A 73 -4.06 4.54 -7.59
C GLY A 73 -3.98 3.13 -8.16
N ARG A 74 -3.28 3.02 -9.27
CA ARG A 74 -3.02 1.77 -9.94
C ARG A 74 -1.67 1.84 -10.65
N VAL A 75 -0.92 0.74 -10.62
CA VAL A 75 0.35 0.63 -11.33
C VAL A 75 0.09 0.67 -12.85
N THR A 76 0.80 1.54 -13.55
CA THR A 76 0.75 1.64 -15.01
C THR A 76 2.00 1.02 -15.67
N GLU A 77 3.13 1.04 -14.97
CA GLU A 77 4.39 0.45 -15.40
C GLU A 77 5.14 -0.08 -14.19
N GLY A 78 5.95 -1.12 -14.37
CA GLY A 78 6.80 -1.64 -13.31
C GLY A 78 6.16 -2.70 -12.43
N GLN A 79 5.05 -3.32 -12.85
CA GLN A 79 4.44 -4.40 -12.08
C GLN A 79 5.40 -5.56 -11.83
N ASP A 80 6.30 -5.83 -12.76
CA ASP A 80 7.35 -6.84 -12.61
C ASP A 80 8.29 -6.54 -11.43
N VAL A 81 8.58 -5.27 -11.17
CA VAL A 81 9.37 -4.84 -10.01
C VAL A 81 8.60 -5.09 -8.71
N VAL A 82 7.32 -4.76 -8.69
CA VAL A 82 6.43 -5.07 -7.54
C VAL A 82 6.44 -6.56 -7.23
N ASN A 83 6.28 -7.38 -8.28
CA ASN A 83 6.26 -8.83 -8.14
C ASN A 83 7.60 -9.38 -7.63
N ALA A 84 8.71 -8.82 -8.11
CA ALA A 84 10.04 -9.22 -7.68
C ALA A 84 10.25 -8.92 -6.18
N ILE A 85 9.82 -7.75 -5.72
CA ILE A 85 9.91 -7.38 -4.30
C ILE A 85 9.02 -8.30 -3.46
N ALA A 86 7.78 -8.53 -3.90
CA ALA A 86 6.80 -9.33 -3.16
C ALA A 86 7.24 -10.79 -2.98
N THR A 87 8.04 -11.32 -3.91
CA THR A 87 8.52 -12.71 -3.88
C THR A 87 9.95 -12.83 -3.35
N SER A 88 10.57 -11.73 -2.94
CA SER A 88 11.91 -11.76 -2.35
C SER A 88 11.88 -12.38 -0.96
N GLU A 89 13.05 -12.85 -0.50
CA GLU A 89 13.19 -13.43 0.83
C GLU A 89 12.88 -12.39 1.90
N THR A 90 12.07 -12.78 2.89
CA THR A 90 11.68 -11.93 4.01
C THR A 90 12.05 -12.57 5.34
N ASP A 91 12.14 -11.74 6.38
CA ASP A 91 12.27 -12.22 7.75
C ASP A 91 10.88 -12.61 8.31
N ARG A 92 10.83 -13.02 9.59
CA ARG A 92 9.58 -13.44 10.23
C ARG A 92 8.53 -12.33 10.40
N ASN A 93 8.91 -11.07 10.16
CA ASN A 93 8.01 -9.92 10.19
C ASN A 93 7.59 -9.50 8.80
N ASP A 94 7.84 -10.33 7.78
CA ASP A 94 7.58 -10.05 6.36
C ASP A 94 8.38 -8.86 5.82
N LYS A 95 9.47 -8.49 6.48
CA LYS A 95 10.36 -7.45 5.99
C LYS A 95 11.43 -8.08 5.09
N PRO A 96 11.69 -7.53 3.89
CA PRO A 96 12.75 -8.06 3.02
C PRO A 96 14.09 -8.15 3.75
N VAL A 97 14.76 -9.28 3.60
CA VAL A 97 16.09 -9.52 4.19
C VAL A 97 17.11 -8.55 3.60
N SER A 98 17.04 -8.32 2.28
CA SER A 98 17.82 -7.29 1.60
C SER A 98 17.03 -5.99 1.62
N GLU A 99 17.68 -4.89 1.98
CA GLU A 99 17.01 -3.58 2.06
C GLU A 99 16.37 -3.19 0.73
N VAL A 100 15.09 -2.81 0.79
CA VAL A 100 14.35 -2.24 -0.32
C VAL A 100 13.86 -0.87 0.12
N LYS A 101 14.18 0.17 -0.64
CA LYS A 101 13.74 1.53 -0.30
C LYS A 101 13.41 2.33 -1.55
N MET A 102 12.53 3.31 -1.37
CA MET A 102 12.22 4.29 -2.40
C MET A 102 13.29 5.38 -2.36
N GLU A 103 14.12 5.46 -3.41
CA GLU A 103 15.18 6.46 -3.48
C GLU A 103 14.63 7.83 -3.87
N LYS A 104 13.62 7.86 -4.73
CA LYS A 104 13.03 9.09 -5.23
C LYS A 104 11.57 8.85 -5.61
N VAL A 105 10.71 9.75 -5.17
CA VAL A 105 9.29 9.77 -5.55
C VAL A 105 8.98 11.16 -6.12
N THR A 106 8.36 11.20 -7.30
CA THR A 106 7.94 12.46 -7.92
C THR A 106 6.45 12.44 -8.21
N ILE A 107 5.82 13.59 -8.06
CA ILE A 107 4.41 13.82 -8.42
C ILE A 107 4.39 14.73 -9.64
N GLU A 108 3.69 14.31 -10.68
CA GLU A 108 3.59 15.03 -11.94
C GLU A 108 2.19 15.55 -12.21
#